data_1ca4131a8d8461bee3c893e28a1deff3
#
_entry.id   1ca4131a8d8461bee3c893e28a1deff3
#
_cell.length_a   1.000
_cell.length_b   1.000
_cell.length_c   1.000
_cell.angle_alpha   90.00
_cell.angle_beta   90.00
_cell.angle_gamma   90.00
#
_symmetry.space_group_name_H-M   'P 1'
#
loop_
_entity.id
_entity.type
_entity.pdbx_description
1 polymer ?
#
loop_
_entity_poly.entity_id
_entity_poly.type
_entity_poly.pdbx_seq_one_letter_code
_entity_poly.pdbx_strand_id
1 'polypeptide(L)'
;MRTNTAILFAWAVLLAAFATGCGTGNAETRGDSDKGQARLDINGTPGNAFSGYCAIGDEGSEEIGGKVPESFTYDLGGRALDCEVSSDGDLRVEFTVGENHRSVQSISGGTLNLTYEDGSISSSTSSSSGASREGDTSSSHATSPTKASGKNTTNVVEESRDVRGFDEVELRGAGNLSIEQTGSESLTVEAEEDVLPKLTTEVVNDRLIIGPKPGTTVCTTKPINYTLTVEALDALEVSGSGDVEAQGIKTDRLSVTIGGTGNVTIGGEADEQEIDISGSGDYRAERLDSKVVKIGVSGAGSAIVNASERLDANVSGAGSVEYVGDPTVEQDASGAGRVSKH
;
A
#
# COMPACT_ATOMS: atom_id res chain seq x y z
N MET A 1 26.74 -56.61 6.41
CA MET A 1 25.36 -56.35 6.76
C MET A 1 25.29 -54.94 7.34
N ARG A 2 24.84 -53.96 6.56
CA ARG A 2 24.57 -52.58 6.98
C ARG A 2 23.15 -52.25 6.53
N THR A 3 22.26 -52.15 7.49
CA THR A 3 20.85 -51.79 7.29
C THR A 3 20.72 -50.29 7.12
N ASN A 4 20.27 -49.87 5.93
CA ASN A 4 19.84 -48.49 5.68
C ASN A 4 18.39 -48.31 6.15
N THR A 5 18.18 -47.42 7.12
CA THR A 5 16.86 -47.01 7.57
C THR A 5 16.51 -45.73 6.76
N ALA A 6 15.56 -45.84 5.84
CA ALA A 6 14.98 -44.74 5.11
C ALA A 6 13.93 -44.06 6.03
N ILE A 7 14.11 -42.76 6.32
CA ILE A 7 13.15 -41.93 7.02
C ILE A 7 12.24 -41.29 5.96
N LEU A 8 11.01 -41.76 5.90
CA LEU A 8 9.92 -41.15 5.14
C LEU A 8 9.38 -39.94 5.91
N PHE A 9 9.63 -38.73 5.41
CA PHE A 9 8.90 -37.54 5.85
C PHE A 9 7.57 -37.47 5.11
N ALA A 10 6.48 -37.76 5.81
CA ALA A 10 5.13 -37.50 5.33
C ALA A 10 4.81 -36.02 5.58
N TRP A 11 4.71 -35.23 4.53
CA TRP A 11 4.15 -33.88 4.58
C TRP A 11 2.62 -33.98 4.56
N ALA A 12 2.00 -33.70 5.70
CA ALA A 12 0.57 -33.48 5.76
C ALA A 12 0.28 -32.02 5.36
N VAL A 13 -0.24 -31.85 4.15
CA VAL A 13 -0.80 -30.56 3.71
C VAL A 13 -2.14 -30.37 4.41
N LEU A 14 -2.17 -29.48 5.40
CA LEU A 14 -3.39 -29.05 6.05
C LEU A 14 -3.99 -27.88 5.25
N LEU A 15 -4.96 -28.16 4.40
CA LEU A 15 -5.80 -27.12 3.76
C LEU A 15 -6.70 -26.52 4.84
N ALA A 16 -6.32 -25.36 5.37
CA ALA A 16 -7.22 -24.54 6.15
C ALA A 16 -7.89 -23.52 5.23
N ALA A 17 -9.16 -23.78 4.88
CA ALA A 17 -10.00 -22.79 4.22
C ALA A 17 -10.34 -21.69 5.24
N PHE A 18 -9.70 -20.53 5.15
CA PHE A 18 -10.09 -19.34 5.90
C PHE A 18 -11.19 -18.60 5.14
N ALA A 19 -12.44 -18.85 5.55
CA ALA A 19 -13.53 -17.93 5.25
C ALA A 19 -13.43 -16.77 6.25
N THR A 20 -12.80 -15.65 5.86
CA THR A 20 -12.77 -14.44 6.66
C THR A 20 -14.02 -13.61 6.38
N GLY A 21 -15.03 -13.78 7.24
CA GLY A 21 -16.12 -12.82 7.34
C GLY A 21 -15.70 -11.64 8.22
N CYS A 22 -15.73 -10.41 7.71
CA CYS A 22 -15.69 -9.22 8.54
C CYS A 22 -16.98 -9.14 9.37
N GLY A 23 -16.94 -9.61 10.61
CA GLY A 23 -18.03 -9.47 11.57
C GLY A 23 -17.76 -8.29 12.50
N THR A 24 -18.77 -7.46 12.74
CA THR A 24 -18.74 -6.43 13.78
C THR A 24 -18.66 -7.10 15.15
N GLY A 25 -17.45 -7.29 15.65
CA GLY A 25 -17.19 -7.79 17.01
C GLY A 25 -17.07 -6.63 17.98
N ASN A 26 -17.89 -6.69 19.04
CA ASN A 26 -17.79 -5.78 20.19
C ASN A 26 -16.38 -5.83 20.78
N ALA A 27 -15.81 -4.65 20.99
CA ALA A 27 -14.54 -4.48 21.67
C ALA A 27 -14.67 -4.92 23.14
N GLU A 28 -14.03 -6.02 23.48
CA GLU A 28 -13.71 -6.34 24.88
C GLU A 28 -12.50 -5.52 25.31
N THR A 29 -12.71 -4.75 26.36
CA THR A 29 -11.73 -3.95 27.09
C THR A 29 -10.47 -4.76 27.42
N ARG A 30 -9.35 -4.40 26.78
CA ARG A 30 -8.00 -4.75 27.25
C ARG A 30 -7.27 -3.48 27.70
N GLY A 31 -6.84 -3.55 28.96
CA GLY A 31 -6.06 -2.71 29.83
C GLY A 31 -5.20 -1.58 29.24
N ASP A 32 -5.48 -0.49 29.66
CA ASP A 32 -4.97 0.73 30.27
C ASP A 32 -3.45 0.77 30.48
N SER A 33 -2.66 0.87 29.39
CA SER A 33 -1.22 1.21 29.47
C SER A 33 -0.67 2.05 28.31
N ASP A 34 -1.51 2.52 27.40
CA ASP A 34 -1.06 3.35 26.26
C ASP A 34 -1.68 4.76 26.21
N LYS A 35 -2.17 5.25 27.35
CA LYS A 35 -2.71 6.62 27.49
C LYS A 35 -1.58 7.59 27.90
N GLY A 36 -0.51 7.59 27.09
CA GLY A 36 0.70 8.27 27.42
C GLY A 36 0.84 9.67 26.81
N GLN A 37 1.99 9.91 26.24
CA GLN A 37 2.35 11.18 25.65
C GLN A 37 1.96 11.25 24.18
N ALA A 38 1.44 12.40 23.76
CA ALA A 38 1.28 12.76 22.35
C ALA A 38 2.45 13.64 21.91
N ARG A 39 2.91 13.46 20.70
CA ARG A 39 3.96 14.26 20.07
C ARG A 39 3.48 14.79 18.73
N LEU A 40 3.66 16.09 18.52
CA LEU A 40 3.37 16.80 17.29
C LEU A 40 4.69 17.32 16.71
N ASP A 41 5.16 16.75 15.62
CA ASP A 41 6.34 17.17 14.88
C ASP A 41 5.93 17.93 13.63
N ILE A 42 6.34 19.18 13.50
CA ILE A 42 6.00 20.06 12.37
C ILE A 42 7.27 20.29 11.55
N ASN A 43 7.28 19.76 10.36
CA ASN A 43 8.38 19.82 9.40
C ASN A 43 7.95 20.55 8.12
N GLY A 44 8.88 20.80 7.20
CA GLY A 44 8.59 21.48 5.93
C GLY A 44 9.83 22.16 5.37
N THR A 45 9.63 23.09 4.43
CA THR A 45 10.74 23.89 3.93
C THR A 45 11.34 24.75 5.05
N PRO A 46 12.66 24.62 5.36
CA PRO A 46 13.28 25.34 6.46
C PRO A 46 13.00 26.84 6.42
N GLY A 47 12.47 27.37 7.52
CA GLY A 47 12.13 28.79 7.62
C GLY A 47 10.69 29.14 7.39
N ASN A 48 9.86 28.21 6.87
CA ASN A 48 8.39 28.41 6.83
C ASN A 48 7.84 28.65 8.22
N ALA A 49 6.97 29.64 8.35
CA ALA A 49 6.29 29.95 9.59
C ALA A 49 4.97 29.17 9.67
N PHE A 50 4.62 28.78 10.88
CA PHE A 50 3.32 28.22 11.21
C PHE A 50 2.77 28.86 12.50
N SER A 51 1.48 28.76 12.67
CA SER A 51 0.77 29.15 13.89
C SER A 51 -0.43 28.22 14.11
N GLY A 52 -0.88 28.12 15.34
CA GLY A 52 -2.01 27.28 15.69
C GLY A 52 -2.26 27.22 17.17
N TYR A 53 -3.05 26.24 17.57
CA TYR A 53 -3.30 25.94 18.99
C TYR A 53 -3.54 24.45 19.19
N CYS A 54 -3.26 23.96 20.39
CA CYS A 54 -3.63 22.61 20.82
C CYS A 54 -4.40 22.70 22.15
N ALA A 55 -5.45 21.92 22.31
CA ALA A 55 -6.27 21.84 23.52
C ALA A 55 -6.36 20.40 24.03
N ILE A 56 -6.21 20.14 25.33
CA ILE A 56 -6.31 18.83 25.96
C ILE A 56 -7.61 18.76 26.75
N GLY A 57 -8.58 18.01 26.27
CA GLY A 57 -9.90 17.91 26.91
C GLY A 57 -10.55 19.29 27.13
N ASP A 58 -11.06 19.52 28.32
CA ASP A 58 -11.69 20.80 28.72
C ASP A 58 -10.67 21.81 29.31
N GLU A 59 -9.39 21.50 29.38
CA GLU A 59 -8.34 22.42 29.81
C GLU A 59 -7.97 23.34 28.63
N GLY A 60 -7.96 24.63 28.84
CA GLY A 60 -7.81 25.65 27.79
C GLY A 60 -6.77 25.36 26.71
N SER A 61 -6.86 26.04 25.59
CA SER A 61 -5.95 25.89 24.46
C SER A 61 -4.59 26.55 24.70
N GLU A 62 -3.53 25.85 24.31
CA GLU A 62 -2.15 26.37 24.24
C GLU A 62 -1.86 26.84 22.81
N GLU A 63 -1.36 28.06 22.67
CA GLU A 63 -0.95 28.60 21.38
C GLU A 63 0.39 27.99 20.96
N ILE A 64 0.46 27.45 19.74
CA ILE A 64 1.69 26.92 19.13
C ILE A 64 2.06 27.77 17.92
N GLY A 65 3.33 27.96 17.68
CA GLY A 65 3.80 28.72 16.52
C GLY A 65 5.31 28.83 16.49
N GLY A 66 5.84 29.01 15.30
CA GLY A 66 7.28 29.10 15.11
C GLY A 66 7.69 28.98 13.65
N LYS A 67 8.89 28.48 13.46
CA LYS A 67 9.45 28.15 12.15
C LYS A 67 9.88 26.70 12.15
N VAL A 68 9.54 25.99 11.07
CA VAL A 68 9.91 24.58 10.93
C VAL A 68 11.43 24.38 10.84
N PRO A 69 11.97 23.26 11.40
CA PRO A 69 11.25 22.21 12.13
C PRO A 69 10.99 22.56 13.60
N GLU A 70 9.86 22.13 14.15
CA GLU A 70 9.46 22.34 15.55
C GLU A 70 8.74 21.08 16.08
N SER A 71 8.81 20.83 17.40
CA SER A 71 8.19 19.65 18.02
C SER A 71 7.55 20.02 19.36
N PHE A 72 6.32 19.52 19.57
CA PHE A 72 5.55 19.71 20.80
C PHE A 72 5.21 18.35 21.41
N THR A 73 5.16 18.29 22.75
CA THR A 73 4.83 17.05 23.46
C THR A 73 3.77 17.34 24.52
N TYR A 74 2.73 16.52 24.55
CA TYR A 74 1.58 16.66 25.42
C TYR A 74 1.39 15.42 26.27
N ASP A 75 1.07 15.60 27.57
CA ASP A 75 0.67 14.50 28.44
C ASP A 75 -0.86 14.42 28.46
N LEU A 76 -1.40 13.43 27.78
CA LEU A 76 -2.84 13.31 27.59
C LEU A 76 -3.55 12.81 28.84
N GLY A 77 -2.91 11.96 29.65
CA GLY A 77 -3.57 11.36 30.81
C GLY A 77 -4.89 10.65 30.46
N GLY A 78 -5.04 10.18 29.22
CA GLY A 78 -6.26 9.55 28.70
C GLY A 78 -7.34 10.50 28.19
N ARG A 79 -7.03 11.77 27.98
CA ARG A 79 -7.93 12.83 27.47
C ARG A 79 -7.77 12.98 25.96
N ALA A 80 -8.76 13.59 25.31
CA ALA A 80 -8.68 14.00 23.93
C ALA A 80 -7.66 15.14 23.73
N LEU A 81 -7.09 15.24 22.53
CA LEU A 81 -6.24 16.36 22.10
C LEU A 81 -6.78 16.86 20.76
N ASP A 82 -7.07 18.17 20.70
CA ASP A 82 -7.44 18.87 19.48
C ASP A 82 -6.38 19.90 19.13
N CYS A 83 -5.81 19.80 17.93
CA CYS A 83 -4.82 20.74 17.43
C CYS A 83 -5.27 21.35 16.09
N GLU A 84 -5.08 22.65 15.95
CA GLU A 84 -5.17 23.37 14.68
C GLU A 84 -3.78 23.93 14.32
N VAL A 85 -3.32 23.67 13.10
CA VAL A 85 -2.03 24.15 12.59
C VAL A 85 -2.24 24.83 11.25
N SER A 86 -1.84 26.10 11.14
CA SER A 86 -1.98 26.92 9.94
C SER A 86 -0.64 27.38 9.40
N SER A 87 -0.50 27.42 8.07
CA SER A 87 0.70 27.96 7.39
C SER A 87 0.34 28.47 6.00
N ASP A 88 1.13 29.41 5.51
CA ASP A 88 1.04 29.88 4.11
C ASP A 88 1.96 29.06 3.16
N GLY A 89 2.79 28.18 3.70
CA GLY A 89 3.75 27.35 2.97
C GLY A 89 3.52 25.85 3.18
N ASP A 90 4.38 25.06 2.54
CA ASP A 90 4.34 23.60 2.66
C ASP A 90 4.78 23.15 4.05
N LEU A 91 3.92 22.42 4.73
CA LEU A 91 4.19 21.76 6.00
C LEU A 91 3.95 20.26 5.89
N ARG A 92 4.74 19.50 6.63
CA ARG A 92 4.51 18.11 6.96
C ARG A 92 4.36 18.01 8.48
N VAL A 93 3.18 17.64 8.91
CA VAL A 93 2.83 17.51 10.31
C VAL A 93 2.72 16.03 10.66
N GLU A 94 3.54 15.59 11.60
CA GLU A 94 3.50 14.23 12.13
C GLU A 94 2.97 14.26 13.55
N PHE A 95 1.92 13.51 13.80
CA PHE A 95 1.29 13.39 15.10
C PHE A 95 1.37 11.95 15.59
N THR A 96 1.94 11.73 16.78
CA THR A 96 2.15 10.40 17.35
C THR A 96 1.59 10.35 18.75
N VAL A 97 0.87 9.30 19.12
CA VAL A 97 0.38 9.05 20.47
C VAL A 97 0.77 7.64 20.90
N GLY A 98 1.60 7.53 21.94
CA GLY A 98 2.19 6.26 22.35
C GLY A 98 3.03 5.61 21.25
N GLU A 99 3.11 4.28 21.25
CA GLU A 99 3.89 3.52 20.25
C GLU A 99 3.06 3.12 19.03
N ASN A 100 1.74 3.23 19.08
CA ASN A 100 0.82 2.59 18.12
C ASN A 100 -0.04 3.56 17.29
N HIS A 101 -0.08 4.85 17.63
CA HIS A 101 -0.91 5.83 16.94
C HIS A 101 -0.04 6.91 16.32
N ARG A 102 -0.01 6.96 14.99
CA ARG A 102 0.74 7.94 14.21
C ARG A 102 -0.09 8.41 13.02
N SER A 103 -0.15 9.72 12.82
CA SER A 103 -0.73 10.34 11.61
C SER A 103 0.30 11.28 11.00
N VAL A 104 0.41 11.30 9.68
CA VAL A 104 1.28 12.21 8.94
C VAL A 104 0.44 12.92 7.90
N GLN A 105 0.43 14.26 7.96
CA GLN A 105 -0.34 15.11 7.05
C GLN A 105 0.58 16.11 6.37
N SER A 106 0.35 16.38 5.09
CA SER A 106 1.03 17.42 4.34
C SER A 106 0.01 18.47 3.90
N ILE A 107 0.34 19.75 4.10
CA ILE A 107 -0.47 20.88 3.65
C ILE A 107 0.40 21.82 2.83
N SER A 108 -0.17 22.35 1.73
CA SER A 108 0.47 23.35 0.87
C SER A 108 -0.29 24.67 1.00
N GLY A 109 -0.10 25.34 2.13
CA GLY A 109 -0.88 26.50 2.56
C GLY A 109 -2.29 26.15 3.04
N GLY A 110 -2.73 26.75 4.14
CA GLY A 110 -4.04 26.51 4.75
C GLY A 110 -3.97 26.07 6.20
N THR A 111 -5.03 25.41 6.66
CA THR A 111 -5.18 24.97 8.04
C THR A 111 -5.39 23.47 8.10
N LEU A 112 -4.68 22.81 8.99
CA LEU A 112 -4.84 21.40 9.37
C LEU A 112 -5.46 21.33 10.76
N ASN A 113 -6.54 20.59 10.89
CA ASN A 113 -7.12 20.23 12.18
C ASN A 113 -6.81 18.77 12.47
N LEU A 114 -6.31 18.48 13.66
CA LEU A 114 -5.98 17.16 14.17
C LEU A 114 -6.74 16.94 15.48
N THR A 115 -7.43 15.82 15.59
CA THR A 115 -8.13 15.42 16.81
C THR A 115 -7.71 14.02 17.20
N TYR A 116 -7.33 13.82 18.45
CA TYR A 116 -7.14 12.50 19.06
C TYR A 116 -8.17 12.28 20.15
N GLU A 117 -9.02 11.28 19.99
CA GLU A 117 -10.07 10.92 20.95
C GLU A 117 -10.26 9.39 20.94
N ASP A 118 -10.40 8.79 22.12
CA ASP A 118 -10.69 7.36 22.31
C ASP A 118 -9.77 6.40 21.52
N GLY A 119 -8.48 6.75 21.41
CA GLY A 119 -7.49 5.93 20.69
C GLY A 119 -7.53 6.08 19.17
N SER A 120 -8.22 7.08 18.66
CA SER A 120 -8.31 7.36 17.21
C SER A 120 -7.77 8.76 16.90
N ILE A 121 -6.99 8.88 15.82
CA ILE A 121 -6.55 10.17 15.27
C ILE A 121 -7.42 10.48 14.06
N SER A 122 -8.01 11.66 14.03
CA SER A 122 -8.70 12.23 12.86
C SER A 122 -8.05 13.52 12.41
N SER A 123 -8.08 13.79 11.12
CA SER A 123 -7.55 15.03 10.58
C SER A 123 -8.40 15.57 9.43
N SER A 124 -8.41 16.88 9.28
CA SER A 124 -9.05 17.58 8.15
C SER A 124 -8.22 18.77 7.72
N THR A 125 -8.12 19.02 6.42
CA THR A 125 -7.41 20.16 5.85
C THR A 125 -8.35 21.11 5.16
N SER A 126 -8.11 22.43 5.31
CA SER A 126 -8.77 23.48 4.54
C SER A 126 -7.71 24.30 3.81
N SER A 127 -7.77 24.37 2.47
CA SER A 127 -6.87 25.21 1.68
C SER A 127 -7.45 26.62 1.53
N SER A 128 -6.60 27.64 1.78
CA SER A 128 -6.95 29.02 1.50
C SER A 128 -6.71 29.33 -0.01
N SER A 129 -7.67 28.96 -0.86
CA SER A 129 -7.67 29.54 -2.22
C SER A 129 -8.28 30.94 -2.14
N GLY A 130 -7.42 31.96 -2.19
CA GLY A 130 -7.85 33.34 -2.19
C GLY A 130 -8.69 33.67 -3.42
N ALA A 131 -9.96 34.03 -3.19
CA ALA A 131 -10.74 34.84 -4.09
C ALA A 131 -11.57 35.79 -3.26
N SER A 132 -11.10 37.02 -3.18
CA SER A 132 -11.85 38.17 -2.65
C SER A 132 -13.17 38.35 -3.40
N ARG A 133 -14.28 38.32 -2.68
CA ARG A 133 -15.49 39.10 -3.05
C ARG A 133 -16.16 39.57 -1.79
N GLU A 134 -16.15 40.89 -1.67
CA GLU A 134 -16.99 41.67 -0.75
C GLU A 134 -18.49 41.47 -1.04
N GLY A 135 -19.30 41.52 0.01
CA GLY A 135 -20.67 41.96 -0.14
C GLY A 135 -21.73 41.12 0.59
N ASP A 136 -22.07 41.59 1.74
CA ASP A 136 -23.42 41.92 2.23
C ASP A 136 -24.21 40.92 3.11
N THR A 137 -24.32 41.37 4.36
CA THR A 137 -25.42 41.41 5.33
C THR A 137 -26.37 40.22 5.54
N SER A 138 -26.30 39.79 6.82
CA SER A 138 -27.43 39.51 7.76
C SER A 138 -28.38 38.35 7.46
N SER A 139 -28.44 37.39 8.36
CA SER A 139 -29.58 37.19 9.26
C SER A 139 -29.40 35.91 10.13
N SER A 140 -29.54 36.12 11.40
CA SER A 140 -29.66 35.16 12.48
C SER A 140 -30.78 34.14 12.26
N HIS A 141 -30.52 32.82 12.42
CA HIS A 141 -31.51 31.92 13.02
C HIS A 141 -30.74 30.76 13.71
N ALA A 142 -30.88 30.75 15.01
CA ALA A 142 -30.51 29.63 15.86
C ALA A 142 -31.48 28.47 15.61
N THR A 143 -30.96 27.32 15.25
CA THR A 143 -31.69 26.05 15.37
C THR A 143 -30.79 25.01 16.04
N SER A 144 -31.35 24.38 17.05
CA SER A 144 -30.81 23.39 17.98
C SER A 144 -30.09 22.21 17.28
N PRO A 145 -29.16 21.54 17.97
CA PRO A 145 -28.35 20.47 17.36
C PRO A 145 -29.22 19.24 17.17
N THR A 146 -29.47 18.91 15.93
CA THR A 146 -29.96 17.59 15.53
C THR A 146 -28.79 16.64 15.62
N LYS A 147 -28.94 15.63 16.49
CA LYS A 147 -28.04 14.49 16.68
C LYS A 147 -27.75 13.85 15.32
N ALA A 148 -26.61 14.18 14.71
CA ALA A 148 -26.16 13.57 13.47
C ALA A 148 -25.73 12.14 13.80
N SER A 149 -26.48 11.20 13.24
CA SER A 149 -26.12 9.80 13.13
C SER A 149 -24.78 9.70 12.40
N GLY A 150 -23.77 9.16 13.08
CA GLY A 150 -22.44 9.01 12.52
C GLY A 150 -22.47 8.25 11.20
N LYS A 151 -22.25 8.95 10.10
CA LYS A 151 -21.73 8.35 8.88
C LYS A 151 -20.24 8.19 9.12
N ASN A 152 -19.77 6.96 9.28
CA ASN A 152 -18.36 6.62 9.10
C ASN A 152 -17.98 7.01 7.66
N THR A 153 -17.50 8.22 7.46
CA THR A 153 -16.75 8.56 6.26
C THR A 153 -15.32 8.12 6.54
N THR A 154 -14.98 6.89 6.16
CA THR A 154 -13.59 6.42 6.15
C THR A 154 -12.79 7.34 5.25
N ASN A 155 -11.88 8.08 5.85
CA ASN A 155 -11.04 9.04 5.16
C ASN A 155 -9.92 8.26 4.46
N VAL A 156 -9.74 8.47 3.16
CA VAL A 156 -8.60 7.93 2.41
C VAL A 156 -7.50 8.97 2.48
N VAL A 157 -6.32 8.56 2.90
CA VAL A 157 -5.14 9.42 3.05
C VAL A 157 -3.95 8.82 2.31
N GLU A 158 -3.06 9.69 1.89
CA GLU A 158 -1.84 9.34 1.16
C GLU A 158 -0.64 9.47 2.11
N GLU A 159 0.24 8.45 2.13
CA GLU A 159 1.44 8.42 2.93
C GLU A 159 2.65 8.02 2.10
N SER A 160 3.71 8.84 2.11
CA SER A 160 4.99 8.48 1.51
C SER A 160 5.79 7.59 2.46
N ARG A 161 6.37 6.52 1.94
CA ARG A 161 7.22 5.56 2.65
C ARG A 161 8.66 5.69 2.17
N ASP A 162 9.61 5.75 3.09
CA ASP A 162 11.04 5.73 2.73
C ASP A 162 11.47 4.29 2.47
N VAL A 163 11.67 3.96 1.20
CA VAL A 163 12.10 2.65 0.72
C VAL A 163 13.30 2.84 -0.20
N ARG A 164 14.35 2.04 -0.03
CA ARG A 164 15.59 2.18 -0.81
C ARG A 164 16.37 0.89 -0.87
N GLY A 165 17.11 0.71 -1.99
CA GLY A 165 18.06 -0.37 -2.16
C GLY A 165 17.39 -1.71 -2.39
N PHE A 166 16.47 -1.79 -3.36
CA PHE A 166 15.79 -3.00 -3.76
C PHE A 166 15.70 -3.08 -5.29
N ASP A 167 15.74 -4.29 -5.81
CA ASP A 167 15.47 -4.64 -7.20
C ASP A 167 14.39 -5.73 -7.33
N GLU A 168 13.91 -6.22 -6.20
CA GLU A 168 12.80 -7.18 -6.12
C GLU A 168 11.61 -6.55 -5.39
N VAL A 169 10.37 -6.86 -5.85
CA VAL A 169 9.13 -6.38 -5.24
C VAL A 169 8.20 -7.54 -4.96
N GLU A 170 7.67 -7.62 -3.74
CA GLU A 170 6.68 -8.60 -3.33
C GLU A 170 5.40 -7.90 -2.85
N LEU A 171 4.27 -8.13 -3.54
CA LEU A 171 2.95 -7.67 -3.13
C LEU A 171 2.19 -8.80 -2.42
N ARG A 172 1.92 -8.59 -1.13
CA ARG A 172 1.13 -9.50 -0.27
C ARG A 172 -0.26 -8.93 -0.01
N GLY A 173 -1.25 -9.78 0.01
CA GLY A 173 -2.62 -9.37 0.34
C GLY A 173 -3.35 -8.70 -0.82
N ALA A 174 -4.15 -7.67 -0.51
CA ALA A 174 -4.96 -6.93 -1.47
C ALA A 174 -4.40 -5.51 -1.67
N GLY A 175 -4.65 -4.94 -2.84
CA GLY A 175 -4.27 -3.57 -3.19
C GLY A 175 -3.79 -3.48 -4.64
N ASN A 176 -3.84 -2.29 -5.21
CA ASN A 176 -3.37 -2.02 -6.55
C ASN A 176 -1.96 -1.42 -6.48
N LEU A 177 -1.00 -2.00 -7.19
CA LEU A 177 0.37 -1.53 -7.24
C LEU A 177 0.71 -1.02 -8.65
N SER A 178 1.00 0.26 -8.75
CA SER A 178 1.53 0.88 -9.96
C SER A 178 3.03 1.05 -9.83
N ILE A 179 3.81 0.49 -10.77
CA ILE A 179 5.27 0.56 -10.81
C ILE A 179 5.72 1.32 -12.06
N GLU A 180 6.61 2.26 -11.89
CA GLU A 180 7.28 2.95 -13.00
C GLU A 180 8.80 2.92 -12.79
N GLN A 181 9.56 2.44 -13.78
CA GLN A 181 11.03 2.48 -13.70
C GLN A 181 11.52 3.84 -14.19
N THR A 182 11.95 4.67 -13.24
CA THR A 182 12.37 6.07 -13.49
C THR A 182 13.85 6.32 -13.17
N GLY A 183 14.56 5.33 -12.60
CA GLY A 183 15.91 5.48 -12.10
C GLY A 183 16.00 6.13 -10.72
N SER A 184 14.88 6.18 -9.99
CA SER A 184 14.81 6.63 -8.61
C SER A 184 13.77 5.82 -7.84
N GLU A 185 13.96 5.67 -6.53
CA GLU A 185 13.09 4.89 -5.68
C GLU A 185 12.18 5.80 -4.83
N SER A 186 10.89 5.56 -4.89
CA SER A 186 9.90 6.19 -4.01
C SER A 186 8.65 5.32 -3.90
N LEU A 187 7.98 5.36 -2.76
CA LEU A 187 6.72 4.66 -2.54
C LEU A 187 5.72 5.59 -1.85
N THR A 188 4.54 5.68 -2.44
CA THR A 188 3.38 6.34 -1.86
C THR A 188 2.26 5.33 -1.67
N VAL A 189 1.62 5.35 -0.52
CA VAL A 189 0.50 4.47 -0.17
C VAL A 189 -0.74 5.31 0.07
N GLU A 190 -1.80 5.04 -0.67
CA GLU A 190 -3.11 5.63 -0.49
C GLU A 190 -4.07 4.57 0.06
N ALA A 191 -4.61 4.79 1.24
CA ALA A 191 -5.54 3.87 1.91
C ALA A 191 -6.41 4.59 2.93
N GLU A 192 -7.40 3.87 3.49
CA GLU A 192 -8.14 4.34 4.66
C GLU A 192 -7.16 4.55 5.83
N GLU A 193 -7.35 5.62 6.57
CA GLU A 193 -6.45 6.07 7.62
C GLU A 193 -6.18 4.99 8.68
N ASP A 194 -7.19 4.22 9.06
CA ASP A 194 -7.06 3.10 10.00
C ASP A 194 -6.41 1.84 9.40
N VAL A 195 -6.19 1.83 8.08
CA VAL A 195 -5.53 0.74 7.33
C VAL A 195 -4.02 0.96 7.24
N LEU A 196 -3.56 2.20 7.03
CA LEU A 196 -2.13 2.53 6.85
C LEU A 196 -1.21 1.97 7.95
N PRO A 197 -1.55 2.05 9.25
CA PRO A 197 -0.71 1.48 10.32
C PRO A 197 -0.60 -0.04 10.28
N LYS A 198 -1.53 -0.72 9.60
CA LYS A 198 -1.59 -2.18 9.46
C LYS A 198 -0.78 -2.70 8.27
N LEU A 199 -0.28 -1.79 7.42
CA LEU A 199 0.50 -2.13 6.24
C LEU A 199 2.00 -2.09 6.55
N THR A 200 2.76 -2.99 5.92
CA THR A 200 4.22 -2.99 5.90
C THR A 200 4.74 -2.61 4.52
N THR A 201 5.89 -1.93 4.51
CA THR A 201 6.65 -1.55 3.33
C THR A 201 8.14 -1.65 3.69
N GLU A 202 8.61 -2.88 3.91
CA GLU A 202 9.95 -3.16 4.41
C GLU A 202 10.86 -3.68 3.30
N VAL A 203 12.11 -3.23 3.27
CA VAL A 203 13.14 -3.80 2.40
C VAL A 203 13.95 -4.84 3.17
N VAL A 204 13.96 -6.07 2.69
CA VAL A 204 14.68 -7.19 3.30
C VAL A 204 15.44 -7.96 2.21
N ASN A 205 16.76 -7.99 2.27
CA ASN A 205 17.63 -8.65 1.29
C ASN A 205 17.33 -8.22 -0.16
N ASP A 206 17.35 -6.91 -0.41
CA ASP A 206 17.12 -6.28 -1.71
C ASP A 206 15.69 -6.46 -2.26
N ARG A 207 14.75 -6.98 -1.42
CA ARG A 207 13.33 -7.16 -1.73
C ARG A 207 12.45 -6.20 -0.94
N LEU A 208 11.66 -5.39 -1.63
CA LEU A 208 10.61 -4.57 -1.05
C LEU A 208 9.34 -5.40 -0.84
N ILE A 209 8.93 -5.57 0.41
CA ILE A 209 7.73 -6.30 0.82
C ILE A 209 6.61 -5.29 1.08
N ILE A 210 5.53 -5.37 0.31
CA ILE A 210 4.35 -4.50 0.42
C ILE A 210 3.14 -5.35 0.79
N GLY A 211 2.40 -4.96 1.83
CA GLY A 211 1.17 -5.66 2.21
C GLY A 211 0.81 -5.55 3.69
N PRO A 212 -0.08 -6.42 4.20
CA PRO A 212 -0.42 -6.45 5.61
C PRO A 212 0.77 -6.84 6.49
N LYS A 213 0.90 -6.22 7.65
CA LYS A 213 1.85 -6.67 8.68
C LYS A 213 1.53 -8.10 9.09
N PRO A 214 2.54 -8.94 9.41
CA PRO A 214 2.32 -10.30 9.86
C PRO A 214 1.35 -10.39 11.04
N GLY A 215 0.36 -11.29 10.93
CA GLY A 215 -0.66 -11.49 11.96
C GLY A 215 -1.74 -10.42 12.04
N THR A 216 -1.77 -9.48 11.09
CA THR A 216 -2.75 -8.40 11.04
C THR A 216 -3.83 -8.72 9.99
N THR A 217 -5.10 -8.53 10.35
CA THR A 217 -6.21 -8.58 9.39
C THR A 217 -6.54 -7.17 8.94
N VAL A 218 -6.48 -6.94 7.63
CA VAL A 218 -6.89 -5.68 7.01
C VAL A 218 -8.29 -5.83 6.46
N CYS A 219 -9.24 -5.04 7.03
CA CYS A 219 -10.58 -4.87 6.47
C CYS A 219 -10.67 -3.44 5.97
N THR A 220 -10.96 -3.26 4.70
CA THR A 220 -11.08 -1.95 4.06
C THR A 220 -12.35 -1.90 3.21
N THR A 221 -12.97 -0.73 3.12
CA THR A 221 -14.10 -0.47 2.22
C THR A 221 -13.68 0.28 0.97
N LYS A 222 -12.44 0.76 0.94
CA LYS A 222 -11.83 1.48 -0.16
C LYS A 222 -10.62 0.70 -0.69
N PRO A 223 -10.26 0.84 -1.97
CA PRO A 223 -9.05 0.23 -2.49
C PRO A 223 -7.81 0.79 -1.77
N ILE A 224 -6.80 -0.06 -1.60
CA ILE A 224 -5.45 0.34 -1.21
C ILE A 224 -4.67 0.51 -2.50
N ASN A 225 -4.08 1.69 -2.72
CA ASN A 225 -3.28 1.96 -3.90
C ASN A 225 -1.83 2.24 -3.48
N TYR A 226 -0.91 1.61 -4.18
CA TYR A 226 0.52 1.79 -4.03
C TYR A 226 1.07 2.38 -5.32
N THR A 227 1.77 3.51 -5.24
CA THR A 227 2.50 4.11 -6.35
C THR A 227 3.99 4.01 -6.07
N LEU A 228 4.68 3.22 -6.87
CA LEU A 228 6.09 2.87 -6.69
C LEU A 228 6.91 3.33 -7.89
N THR A 229 8.00 4.06 -7.64
CA THR A 229 9.05 4.24 -8.64
C THR A 229 10.25 3.40 -8.26
N VAL A 230 10.93 2.83 -9.26
CA VAL A 230 12.08 1.93 -9.05
C VAL A 230 13.28 2.36 -9.88
N GLU A 231 14.48 2.06 -9.39
CA GLU A 231 15.72 2.19 -10.17
C GLU A 231 15.90 0.99 -11.11
N ALA A 232 15.66 -0.23 -10.60
CA ALA A 232 15.66 -1.48 -11.34
C ALA A 232 14.51 -2.38 -10.86
N LEU A 233 14.09 -3.33 -11.69
CA LEU A 233 13.13 -4.37 -11.31
C LEU A 233 13.56 -5.70 -11.96
N ASP A 234 14.10 -6.59 -11.15
CA ASP A 234 14.56 -7.91 -11.57
C ASP A 234 13.63 -9.05 -11.13
N ALA A 235 12.83 -8.83 -10.07
CA ALA A 235 11.80 -9.78 -9.66
C ALA A 235 10.53 -9.11 -9.15
N LEU A 236 9.38 -9.72 -9.49
CA LEU A 236 8.05 -9.35 -9.01
C LEU A 236 7.30 -10.58 -8.52
N GLU A 237 6.89 -10.57 -7.26
CA GLU A 237 6.07 -11.64 -6.67
C GLU A 237 4.72 -11.10 -6.23
N VAL A 238 3.62 -11.75 -6.66
CA VAL A 238 2.26 -11.43 -6.26
C VAL A 238 1.64 -12.65 -5.57
N SER A 239 1.57 -12.60 -4.25
CA SER A 239 1.06 -13.71 -3.43
C SER A 239 -0.36 -13.48 -2.91
N GLY A 240 -0.97 -12.36 -3.25
CA GLY A 240 -2.32 -11.98 -2.82
C GLY A 240 -3.35 -11.89 -3.94
N SER A 241 -4.29 -10.96 -3.77
CA SER A 241 -5.34 -10.63 -4.74
C SER A 241 -5.20 -9.21 -5.32
N GLY A 242 -4.07 -8.56 -5.07
CA GLY A 242 -3.79 -7.24 -5.60
C GLY A 242 -3.40 -7.27 -7.07
N ASP A 243 -3.80 -6.24 -7.81
CA ASP A 243 -3.40 -6.08 -9.21
C ASP A 243 -2.13 -5.24 -9.31
N VAL A 244 -1.24 -5.59 -10.25
CA VAL A 244 0.01 -4.88 -10.50
C VAL A 244 0.06 -4.37 -11.94
N GLU A 245 0.36 -3.09 -12.11
CA GLU A 245 0.67 -2.48 -13.39
C GLU A 245 2.10 -1.93 -13.35
N ALA A 246 3.01 -2.45 -14.19
CA ALA A 246 4.39 -2.01 -14.29
C ALA A 246 4.70 -1.50 -15.70
N GLN A 247 5.28 -0.31 -15.79
CA GLN A 247 5.57 0.34 -17.06
C GLN A 247 7.01 0.86 -17.14
N GLY A 248 7.53 0.94 -18.37
CA GLY A 248 8.87 1.43 -18.62
C GLY A 248 9.98 0.52 -18.10
N ILE A 249 9.67 -0.76 -17.88
CA ILE A 249 10.65 -1.74 -17.36
C ILE A 249 11.76 -1.94 -18.38
N LYS A 250 12.99 -1.93 -17.88
CA LYS A 250 14.19 -2.21 -18.67
C LYS A 250 15.19 -2.99 -17.84
N THR A 251 15.31 -4.28 -18.15
CA THR A 251 16.21 -5.19 -17.43
C THR A 251 16.74 -6.29 -18.37
N ASP A 252 17.86 -6.90 -18.01
CA ASP A 252 18.39 -8.07 -18.72
C ASP A 252 17.54 -9.32 -18.39
N ARG A 253 17.04 -9.41 -17.15
CA ARG A 253 16.25 -10.56 -16.71
C ARG A 253 15.15 -10.12 -15.75
N LEU A 254 13.91 -10.57 -16.02
CA LEU A 254 12.76 -10.37 -15.17
C LEU A 254 12.18 -11.70 -14.71
N SER A 255 12.07 -11.89 -13.40
CA SER A 255 11.38 -13.03 -12.79
C SER A 255 10.01 -12.58 -12.27
N VAL A 256 8.94 -13.28 -12.65
CA VAL A 256 7.57 -12.97 -12.18
C VAL A 256 6.92 -14.21 -11.60
N THR A 257 6.47 -14.12 -10.35
CA THR A 257 5.75 -15.20 -9.67
C THR A 257 4.33 -14.74 -9.27
N ILE A 258 3.30 -15.47 -9.71
CA ILE A 258 1.91 -15.21 -9.37
C ILE A 258 1.35 -16.42 -8.63
N GLY A 259 1.30 -16.33 -7.29
CA GLY A 259 0.79 -17.37 -6.41
C GLY A 259 -0.68 -17.19 -6.01
N GLY A 260 -1.23 -15.98 -6.21
CA GLY A 260 -2.57 -15.59 -5.80
C GLY A 260 -3.60 -15.54 -6.93
N THR A 261 -4.50 -14.57 -6.83
CA THR A 261 -5.54 -14.26 -7.83
C THR A 261 -5.39 -12.87 -8.45
N GLY A 262 -4.34 -12.14 -8.05
CA GLY A 262 -4.04 -10.81 -8.60
C GLY A 262 -3.53 -10.89 -10.02
N ASN A 263 -3.82 -9.85 -10.80
CA ASN A 263 -3.38 -9.74 -12.18
C ASN A 263 -2.12 -8.89 -12.28
N VAL A 264 -1.26 -9.24 -13.24
CA VAL A 264 -0.03 -8.49 -13.49
C VAL A 264 0.00 -8.05 -14.96
N THR A 265 0.14 -6.74 -15.17
CA THR A 265 0.32 -6.16 -16.51
C THR A 265 1.68 -5.47 -16.55
N ILE A 266 2.55 -5.85 -17.48
CA ILE A 266 3.90 -5.30 -17.59
C ILE A 266 4.18 -4.85 -19.03
N GLY A 267 4.91 -3.70 -19.16
CA GLY A 267 5.37 -3.19 -20.43
C GLY A 267 6.80 -2.62 -20.35
N GLY A 268 7.53 -2.74 -21.45
CA GLY A 268 8.94 -2.29 -21.55
C GLY A 268 9.82 -3.23 -22.35
N GLU A 269 11.02 -3.52 -21.88
CA GLU A 269 12.02 -4.40 -22.49
C GLU A 269 12.65 -5.30 -21.42
N ALA A 270 12.72 -6.61 -21.66
CA ALA A 270 13.45 -7.58 -20.83
C ALA A 270 14.08 -8.64 -21.74
N ASP A 271 15.40 -8.80 -21.72
CA ASP A 271 16.04 -9.79 -22.59
C ASP A 271 15.53 -11.21 -22.30
N GLU A 272 15.38 -11.58 -21.04
CA GLU A 272 14.82 -12.87 -20.61
C GLU A 272 13.69 -12.65 -19.59
N GLN A 273 12.55 -13.35 -19.78
CA GLN A 273 11.49 -13.47 -18.78
C GLN A 273 11.41 -14.89 -18.24
N GLU A 274 11.28 -15.03 -16.93
CA GLU A 274 10.96 -16.29 -16.24
C GLU A 274 9.67 -16.10 -15.43
N ILE A 275 8.62 -16.83 -15.81
CA ILE A 275 7.28 -16.60 -15.26
C ILE A 275 6.74 -17.90 -14.64
N ASP A 276 6.28 -17.84 -13.39
CA ASP A 276 5.60 -18.93 -12.70
C ASP A 276 4.21 -18.51 -12.22
N ILE A 277 3.16 -19.16 -12.75
CA ILE A 277 1.78 -18.94 -12.35
C ILE A 277 1.23 -20.20 -11.70
N SER A 278 1.12 -20.19 -10.37
CA SER A 278 0.55 -21.30 -9.59
C SER A 278 -0.89 -21.01 -9.13
N GLY A 279 -1.32 -19.75 -9.18
CA GLY A 279 -2.66 -19.30 -8.80
C GLY A 279 -3.67 -19.28 -9.94
N SER A 280 -4.59 -18.30 -9.85
CA SER A 280 -5.62 -18.03 -10.87
C SER A 280 -5.53 -16.62 -11.45
N GLY A 281 -4.46 -15.88 -11.13
CA GLY A 281 -4.21 -14.55 -11.68
C GLY A 281 -3.71 -14.60 -13.11
N ASP A 282 -3.92 -13.50 -13.84
CA ASP A 282 -3.50 -13.36 -15.23
C ASP A 282 -2.19 -12.57 -15.33
N TYR A 283 -1.35 -12.95 -16.29
CA TYR A 283 -0.14 -12.23 -16.67
C TYR A 283 -0.26 -11.65 -18.08
N ARG A 284 -0.16 -10.34 -18.22
CA ARG A 284 -0.28 -9.61 -19.49
C ARG A 284 1.00 -8.86 -19.79
N ALA A 285 1.81 -9.39 -20.66
CA ALA A 285 3.09 -8.85 -21.08
C ALA A 285 3.24 -8.76 -22.62
N GLU A 286 2.13 -8.54 -23.31
CA GLU A 286 2.15 -8.32 -24.76
C GLU A 286 2.94 -7.05 -25.15
N ARG A 287 3.12 -6.11 -24.21
CA ARG A 287 3.89 -4.86 -24.37
C ARG A 287 5.28 -4.92 -23.75
N LEU A 288 5.74 -6.08 -23.27
CA LEU A 288 7.09 -6.29 -22.78
C LEU A 288 7.88 -7.05 -23.84
N ASP A 289 8.69 -6.36 -24.60
CA ASP A 289 9.51 -6.95 -25.66
C ASP A 289 10.59 -7.84 -25.05
N SER A 290 10.61 -9.14 -25.44
CA SER A 290 11.58 -10.09 -24.92
C SER A 290 12.19 -10.97 -26.01
N LYS A 291 13.43 -11.40 -25.79
CA LYS A 291 14.10 -12.37 -26.66
C LYS A 291 13.70 -13.78 -26.28
N VAL A 292 13.82 -14.09 -25.01
CA VAL A 292 13.57 -15.42 -24.45
C VAL A 292 12.52 -15.36 -23.36
N VAL A 293 11.50 -16.21 -23.46
CA VAL A 293 10.46 -16.34 -22.45
C VAL A 293 10.37 -17.78 -21.98
N LYS A 294 10.48 -17.99 -20.68
CA LYS A 294 10.21 -19.26 -20.01
C LYS A 294 8.98 -19.07 -19.11
N ILE A 295 7.97 -19.90 -19.29
CA ILE A 295 6.73 -19.78 -18.54
C ILE A 295 6.20 -21.12 -18.05
N GLY A 296 5.91 -21.19 -16.75
CA GLY A 296 5.23 -22.28 -16.09
C GLY A 296 3.83 -21.89 -15.60
N VAL A 297 2.79 -22.61 -16.02
CA VAL A 297 1.44 -22.43 -15.52
C VAL A 297 0.95 -23.73 -14.91
N SER A 298 0.84 -23.78 -13.60
CA SER A 298 0.34 -24.95 -12.86
C SER A 298 -1.08 -24.76 -12.32
N GLY A 299 -1.59 -23.53 -12.33
CA GLY A 299 -2.93 -23.15 -11.85
C GLY A 299 -3.98 -23.06 -12.93
N ALA A 300 -4.90 -22.09 -12.75
CA ALA A 300 -5.98 -21.77 -13.70
C ALA A 300 -5.82 -20.38 -14.35
N GLY A 301 -4.73 -19.70 -14.05
CA GLY A 301 -4.42 -18.38 -14.60
C GLY A 301 -4.03 -18.44 -16.08
N SER A 302 -4.09 -17.31 -16.77
CA SER A 302 -3.71 -17.16 -18.16
C SER A 302 -2.55 -16.21 -18.33
N ALA A 303 -1.77 -16.40 -19.41
CA ALA A 303 -0.69 -15.49 -19.73
C ALA A 303 -0.71 -15.07 -21.20
N ILE A 304 -0.35 -13.81 -21.46
CA ILE A 304 -0.01 -13.32 -22.79
C ILE A 304 1.40 -12.77 -22.73
N VAL A 305 2.31 -13.30 -23.55
CA VAL A 305 3.72 -12.92 -23.56
C VAL A 305 4.17 -12.51 -24.96
N ASN A 306 5.19 -11.68 -25.05
CA ASN A 306 5.81 -11.29 -26.32
C ASN A 306 7.25 -11.85 -26.37
N ALA A 307 7.52 -12.74 -27.31
CA ALA A 307 8.82 -13.39 -27.49
C ALA A 307 9.30 -13.30 -28.93
N SER A 308 10.55 -12.93 -29.15
CA SER A 308 11.12 -12.78 -30.48
C SER A 308 12.01 -13.94 -30.92
N GLU A 309 12.68 -14.65 -30.00
CA GLU A 309 13.64 -15.71 -30.32
C GLU A 309 13.19 -17.08 -29.84
N ARG A 310 12.80 -17.20 -28.57
CA ARG A 310 12.43 -18.49 -27.95
C ARG A 310 11.32 -18.34 -26.95
N LEU A 311 10.37 -19.27 -26.98
CA LEU A 311 9.36 -19.48 -25.95
C LEU A 311 9.43 -20.93 -25.46
N ASP A 312 9.62 -21.09 -24.15
CA ASP A 312 9.57 -22.38 -23.46
C ASP A 312 8.37 -22.34 -22.51
N ALA A 313 7.29 -23.04 -22.85
CA ALA A 313 6.01 -22.97 -22.16
C ALA A 313 5.58 -24.32 -21.59
N ASN A 314 5.43 -24.39 -20.28
CA ASN A 314 4.97 -25.57 -19.56
C ASN A 314 3.62 -25.28 -18.88
N VAL A 315 2.55 -25.96 -19.33
CA VAL A 315 1.19 -25.78 -18.80
C VAL A 315 0.69 -27.10 -18.24
N SER A 316 0.57 -27.20 -16.92
CA SER A 316 0.13 -28.43 -16.25
C SER A 316 -1.27 -28.35 -15.64
N GLY A 317 -1.90 -27.17 -15.64
CA GLY A 317 -3.23 -26.90 -15.08
C GLY A 317 -4.35 -26.75 -16.09
N ALA A 318 -5.27 -25.83 -15.81
CA ALA A 318 -6.38 -25.43 -16.69
C ALA A 318 -6.14 -24.06 -17.35
N GLY A 319 -4.98 -23.47 -17.13
CA GLY A 319 -4.62 -22.16 -17.66
C GLY A 319 -4.28 -22.17 -19.15
N SER A 320 -4.00 -21.00 -19.71
CA SER A 320 -3.58 -20.85 -21.10
C SER A 320 -2.40 -19.90 -21.23
N VAL A 321 -1.55 -20.15 -22.21
CA VAL A 321 -0.47 -19.25 -22.62
C VAL A 321 -0.71 -18.81 -24.06
N GLU A 322 -0.83 -17.51 -24.28
CA GLU A 322 -0.87 -16.91 -25.60
C GLU A 322 0.45 -16.16 -25.85
N TYR A 323 0.96 -16.18 -27.06
CA TYR A 323 2.19 -15.48 -27.38
C TYR A 323 2.10 -14.62 -28.64
N VAL A 324 2.80 -13.48 -28.60
CA VAL A 324 3.02 -12.56 -29.70
C VAL A 324 4.44 -12.76 -30.23
N GLY A 325 4.67 -12.49 -31.50
CA GLY A 325 5.98 -12.68 -32.15
C GLY A 325 6.08 -13.97 -32.96
N ASP A 326 7.29 -14.31 -33.39
CA ASP A 326 7.62 -15.51 -34.16
C ASP A 326 8.81 -16.29 -33.53
N PRO A 327 8.71 -16.65 -32.24
CA PRO A 327 9.79 -17.38 -31.57
C PRO A 327 9.85 -18.85 -32.02
N THR A 328 10.99 -19.49 -31.71
CA THR A 328 11.01 -20.97 -31.66
C THR A 328 10.27 -21.41 -30.40
N VAL A 329 9.19 -22.16 -30.57
CA VAL A 329 8.32 -22.59 -29.47
C VAL A 329 8.63 -24.02 -29.05
N GLU A 330 8.98 -24.20 -27.79
CA GLU A 330 9.00 -25.49 -27.10
C GLU A 330 7.87 -25.50 -26.08
N GLN A 331 6.96 -26.47 -26.17
CA GLN A 331 5.80 -26.51 -25.28
C GLN A 331 5.54 -27.89 -24.73
N ASP A 332 5.16 -27.96 -23.46
CA ASP A 332 4.60 -29.12 -22.82
C ASP A 332 3.24 -28.72 -22.19
N ALA A 333 2.16 -29.29 -22.68
CA ALA A 333 0.84 -29.01 -22.16
C ALA A 333 0.18 -30.30 -21.68
N SER A 334 -0.10 -30.36 -20.40
CA SER A 334 -0.85 -31.43 -19.75
C SER A 334 -2.08 -30.87 -19.03
N GLY A 335 -3.15 -31.68 -18.92
CA GLY A 335 -4.41 -31.21 -18.34
C GLY A 335 -5.34 -30.58 -19.38
N ALA A 336 -6.03 -29.49 -19.03
CA ALA A 336 -6.95 -28.78 -19.91
C ALA A 336 -6.34 -27.49 -20.51
N GLY A 337 -5.08 -27.23 -20.18
CA GLY A 337 -4.37 -26.04 -20.63
C GLY A 337 -3.94 -26.10 -22.10
N ARG A 338 -3.58 -24.94 -22.65
CA ARG A 338 -3.15 -24.81 -24.03
C ARG A 338 -2.11 -23.69 -24.21
N VAL A 339 -1.30 -23.84 -25.25
CA VAL A 339 -0.41 -22.78 -25.74
C VAL A 339 -0.81 -22.44 -27.17
N SER A 340 -0.98 -21.16 -27.48
CA SER A 340 -1.40 -20.71 -28.82
C SER A 340 -0.80 -19.36 -29.19
N LYS A 341 -0.65 -19.09 -30.48
CA LYS A 341 -0.27 -17.77 -30.96
C LYS A 341 -1.47 -16.83 -30.80
N HIS A 342 -1.21 -15.62 -30.30
CA HIS A 342 -2.21 -14.57 -30.11
C HIS A 342 -2.64 -13.93 -31.44
#